data_22014765471e0875c731597cc1ed428e
#
_entry.id   22014765471e0875c731597cc1ed428e
#
_cell.length_a   1.000
_cell.length_b   1.000
_cell.length_c   1.000
_cell.angle_alpha   90.00
_cell.angle_beta   90.00
_cell.angle_gamma   90.00
#
_symmetry.space_group_name_H-M   'P 1'
#
loop_
_entity.id
_entity.type
_entity.pdbx_description
1 polymer ?
#
loop_
_entity_poly.entity_id
_entity_poly.type
_entity_poly.pdbx_seq_one_letter_code
_entity_poly.pdbx_strand_id
1 'polypeptide(L)'
;NGWAKITQENWTDWTLEWLGNYNFKINEVHDFKIMAGYSYQEFNYEKLMANNRNFPSDAFMTNYLQGGDYEKVSGRLGMESQKTQEKTIAFLGRINYNWNDIFLFTGSLRHEGNSKFGVDHKWGTFPAASAAWRMSKLPVFENSGMVDDLKLRFSYGVTGRSGFDRYISLAKYSGYGEYYSDQFGWLQGYGPGNNPNYDLAWEKQISYNLGIDYTLFESRLSGSLDFFIRDGKDVIGDYKVPLPPYLHE
;
A
#
# COMPACT_ATOMS: atom_id res chain seq x y z
N ASN A 1 7.27 -26.43 -34.32
CA ASN A 1 8.11 -25.82 -33.27
C ASN A 1 7.25 -25.59 -32.02
N GLY A 2 7.00 -26.66 -31.23
CA GLY A 2 6.25 -26.60 -29.99
C GLY A 2 7.02 -25.82 -28.92
N TRP A 3 6.30 -25.03 -28.06
CA TRP A 3 6.84 -24.36 -26.90
C TRP A 3 5.92 -24.66 -25.71
N ALA A 4 6.51 -24.97 -24.57
CA ALA A 4 5.79 -25.25 -23.34
C ALA A 4 6.43 -24.52 -22.16
N LYS A 5 5.59 -24.03 -21.25
CA LYS A 5 5.97 -23.32 -20.05
C LYS A 5 5.12 -23.78 -18.87
N ILE A 6 5.76 -24.04 -17.75
CA ILE A 6 5.11 -24.22 -16.45
C ILE A 6 5.55 -23.10 -15.54
N THR A 7 4.57 -22.48 -14.87
CA THR A 7 4.84 -21.47 -13.84
C THR A 7 4.11 -21.86 -12.57
N GLN A 8 4.80 -21.89 -11.47
CA GLN A 8 4.24 -22.06 -10.13
C GLN A 8 4.48 -20.79 -9.34
N GLU A 9 3.44 -20.24 -8.76
CA GLU A 9 3.47 -19.02 -7.96
C GLU A 9 2.78 -19.28 -6.63
N ASN A 10 3.43 -18.88 -5.55
CA ASN A 10 2.91 -18.97 -4.20
C ASN A 10 2.88 -17.58 -3.56
N TRP A 11 1.73 -17.23 -3.00
CA TRP A 11 1.55 -16.04 -2.18
C TRP A 11 1.20 -16.48 -0.77
N THR A 12 1.91 -15.95 0.21
CA THR A 12 1.62 -16.16 1.62
C THR A 12 1.53 -14.80 2.30
N ASP A 13 0.40 -14.54 2.92
CA ASP A 13 0.15 -13.32 3.68
C ASP A 13 -0.16 -13.70 5.13
N TRP A 14 0.66 -13.18 6.06
CA TRP A 14 0.48 -13.31 7.49
C TRP A 14 0.08 -11.98 8.08
N THR A 15 -1.08 -11.94 8.71
CA THR A 15 -1.56 -10.73 9.40
C THR A 15 -1.83 -11.05 10.85
N LEU A 16 -1.26 -10.24 11.74
CA LEU A 16 -1.55 -10.22 13.16
C LEU A 16 -2.08 -8.83 13.51
N GLU A 17 -3.28 -8.78 14.05
CA GLU A 17 -3.88 -7.52 14.51
C GLU A 17 -4.34 -7.67 15.97
N TRP A 18 -4.04 -6.63 16.74
CA TRP A 18 -4.54 -6.48 18.10
C TRP A 18 -5.16 -5.09 18.24
N LEU A 19 -6.41 -5.03 18.71
CA LEU A 19 -7.17 -3.80 18.90
C LEU A 19 -7.79 -3.80 20.29
N GLY A 20 -7.45 -2.78 21.09
CA GLY A 20 -8.05 -2.50 22.38
C GLY A 20 -9.01 -1.33 22.29
N ASN A 21 -10.22 -1.46 22.82
CA ASN A 21 -11.22 -0.40 22.85
C ASN A 21 -11.62 -0.13 24.30
N TYR A 22 -11.71 1.13 24.66
CA TYR A 22 -12.19 1.57 25.95
C TYR A 22 -13.21 2.71 25.77
N ASN A 23 -14.41 2.51 26.32
CA ASN A 23 -15.51 3.47 26.21
C ASN A 23 -15.93 3.88 27.62
N PHE A 24 -16.10 5.19 27.82
CA PHE A 24 -16.57 5.72 29.10
C PHE A 24 -17.35 7.00 28.90
N LYS A 25 -18.23 7.31 29.86
CA LYS A 25 -19.00 8.55 29.90
C LYS A 25 -18.72 9.31 31.19
N ILE A 26 -18.68 10.63 31.08
CA ILE A 26 -18.58 11.53 32.22
C ILE A 26 -19.85 12.40 32.23
N ASN A 27 -20.56 12.40 33.36
CA ASN A 27 -21.80 13.20 33.54
C ASN A 27 -22.84 13.01 32.43
N GLU A 28 -22.92 11.80 31.83
CA GLU A 28 -23.82 11.42 30.73
C GLU A 28 -23.76 12.31 29.46
N VAL A 29 -23.07 13.44 29.53
CA VAL A 29 -22.94 14.46 28.49
C VAL A 29 -21.68 14.26 27.65
N HIS A 30 -20.65 13.70 28.26
CA HIS A 30 -19.35 13.51 27.61
C HIS A 30 -19.11 12.03 27.33
N ASP A 31 -19.22 11.61 26.09
CA ASP A 31 -18.96 10.22 25.67
C ASP A 31 -17.61 10.11 24.99
N PHE A 32 -16.73 9.27 25.52
CA PHE A 32 -15.40 9.00 24.98
C PHE A 32 -15.28 7.56 24.54
N LYS A 33 -14.71 7.37 23.33
CA LYS A 33 -14.33 6.07 22.80
C LYS A 33 -12.89 6.13 22.37
N ILE A 34 -12.04 5.38 23.04
CA ILE A 34 -10.60 5.32 22.77
C ILE A 34 -10.29 3.96 22.17
N MET A 35 -9.49 3.93 21.13
CA MET A 35 -8.96 2.73 20.51
C MET A 35 -7.44 2.84 20.41
N ALA A 36 -6.75 1.78 20.76
CA ALA A 36 -5.33 1.60 20.47
C ALA A 36 -5.12 0.25 19.81
N GLY A 37 -4.17 0.19 18.89
CA GLY A 37 -3.94 -1.04 18.14
C GLY A 37 -2.51 -1.20 17.65
N TYR A 38 -2.20 -2.44 17.34
CA TYR A 38 -0.98 -2.89 16.69
C TYR A 38 -1.35 -3.82 15.55
N SER A 39 -0.65 -3.67 14.42
CA SER A 39 -0.80 -4.53 13.27
C SER A 39 0.58 -4.91 12.73
N TYR A 40 0.76 -6.19 12.43
CA TYR A 40 1.91 -6.74 11.73
C TYR A 40 1.41 -7.49 10.50
N GLN A 41 2.01 -7.23 9.36
CA GLN A 41 1.74 -7.95 8.12
C GLN A 41 3.06 -8.35 7.46
N GLU A 42 3.12 -9.60 6.99
CA GLU A 42 4.22 -10.13 6.23
C GLU A 42 3.70 -10.79 4.96
N PHE A 43 4.10 -10.26 3.82
CA PHE A 43 3.78 -10.79 2.51
C PHE A 43 5.01 -11.46 1.91
N ASN A 44 4.86 -12.71 1.46
CA ASN A 44 5.87 -13.47 0.75
C ASN A 44 5.33 -13.91 -0.61
N TYR A 45 6.12 -13.71 -1.65
CA TYR A 45 5.86 -14.18 -2.99
C TYR A 45 7.02 -15.01 -3.50
N GLU A 46 6.73 -16.19 -4.02
CA GLU A 46 7.70 -17.09 -4.63
C GLU A 46 7.18 -17.52 -6.01
N LYS A 47 8.07 -17.47 -6.98
CA LYS A 47 7.80 -17.92 -8.36
C LYS A 47 8.89 -18.87 -8.79
N LEU A 48 8.49 -19.96 -9.41
CA LEU A 48 9.33 -20.85 -10.17
C LEU A 48 8.74 -21.02 -11.56
N MET A 49 9.55 -20.83 -12.59
CA MET A 49 9.15 -20.98 -13.97
C MET A 49 10.16 -21.85 -14.71
N ALA A 50 9.65 -22.79 -15.49
CA ALA A 50 10.45 -23.57 -16.41
C ALA A 50 9.79 -23.58 -17.79
N ASN A 51 10.58 -23.49 -18.86
CA ASN A 51 10.12 -23.59 -20.24
C ASN A 51 11.10 -24.34 -21.11
N ASN A 52 10.60 -24.92 -22.21
CA ASN A 52 11.43 -25.52 -23.25
C ASN A 52 10.73 -25.44 -24.61
N ARG A 53 11.46 -25.74 -25.69
CA ARG A 53 11.03 -25.63 -27.08
C ARG A 53 11.41 -26.89 -27.87
N ASN A 54 10.90 -26.97 -29.14
CA ASN A 54 11.22 -27.99 -30.11
C ASN A 54 10.93 -29.40 -29.64
N PHE A 55 9.72 -29.58 -29.10
CA PHE A 55 9.25 -30.92 -28.69
C PHE A 55 9.03 -31.82 -29.93
N PRO A 56 9.45 -33.10 -29.84
CA PRO A 56 9.24 -34.03 -30.94
C PRO A 56 7.75 -34.46 -31.12
N SER A 57 6.93 -34.26 -30.11
CA SER A 57 5.51 -34.61 -30.09
C SER A 57 4.76 -33.78 -29.05
N ASP A 58 3.47 -33.51 -29.33
CA ASP A 58 2.55 -32.85 -28.38
C ASP A 58 1.87 -33.87 -27.42
N ALA A 59 2.19 -35.16 -27.53
CA ALA A 59 1.51 -36.23 -26.78
C ALA A 59 1.60 -36.08 -25.26
N PHE A 60 2.69 -35.49 -24.75
CA PHE A 60 2.92 -35.27 -23.31
C PHE A 60 2.49 -33.87 -22.83
N MET A 61 2.09 -32.98 -23.75
CA MET A 61 1.77 -31.56 -23.44
C MET A 61 2.89 -30.92 -22.60
N THR A 62 2.56 -30.37 -21.41
CA THR A 62 3.50 -29.74 -20.48
C THR A 62 4.12 -30.71 -19.46
N ASN A 63 3.78 -32.00 -19.50
CA ASN A 63 4.18 -32.98 -18.48
C ASN A 63 5.60 -33.53 -18.69
N TYR A 64 6.29 -33.16 -19.77
CA TYR A 64 7.62 -33.64 -20.12
C TYR A 64 8.47 -32.51 -20.70
N LEU A 65 8.74 -31.46 -19.91
CA LEU A 65 9.51 -30.29 -20.38
C LEU A 65 10.93 -30.63 -20.81
N GLN A 66 11.58 -31.62 -20.18
CA GLN A 66 12.92 -32.06 -20.54
C GLN A 66 13.02 -32.72 -21.93
N GLY A 67 11.90 -33.04 -22.56
CA GLY A 67 11.85 -33.62 -23.90
C GLY A 67 12.12 -32.65 -25.04
N GLY A 68 12.17 -31.35 -24.76
CA GLY A 68 12.60 -30.33 -25.71
C GLY A 68 14.12 -30.19 -25.80
N ASP A 69 14.57 -29.32 -26.69
CA ASP A 69 16.00 -29.10 -26.98
C ASP A 69 16.51 -27.67 -26.76
N TYR A 70 15.70 -26.79 -26.17
CA TYR A 70 16.04 -25.38 -26.00
C TYR A 70 17.37 -25.15 -25.31
N GLU A 71 17.64 -25.88 -24.24
CA GLU A 71 18.90 -25.79 -23.50
C GLU A 71 20.10 -26.24 -24.32
N LYS A 72 19.91 -27.30 -25.10
CA LYS A 72 21.00 -27.87 -25.96
C LYS A 72 21.39 -26.94 -27.10
N VAL A 73 20.39 -26.17 -27.61
CA VAL A 73 20.59 -25.28 -28.77
C VAL A 73 21.09 -23.90 -28.35
N SER A 74 20.57 -23.36 -27.25
CA SER A 74 20.83 -21.96 -26.87
C SER A 74 21.87 -21.79 -25.73
N GLY A 75 22.24 -22.88 -25.06
CA GLY A 75 23.08 -22.81 -23.87
C GLY A 75 22.49 -22.02 -22.70
N ARG A 76 21.17 -21.78 -22.73
CA ARG A 76 20.44 -21.05 -21.71
C ARG A 76 19.48 -21.97 -20.98
N LEU A 77 19.49 -21.89 -19.66
CA LEU A 77 18.49 -22.55 -18.86
C LEU A 77 17.13 -21.88 -19.06
N GLY A 78 16.12 -22.62 -19.48
CA GLY A 78 14.74 -22.18 -19.57
C GLY A 78 14.06 -22.12 -18.19
N MET A 79 14.75 -21.63 -17.17
CA MET A 79 14.28 -21.56 -15.79
C MET A 79 14.47 -20.16 -15.21
N GLU A 80 13.50 -19.75 -14.39
CA GLU A 80 13.52 -18.49 -13.66
C GLU A 80 12.96 -18.74 -12.26
N SER A 81 13.59 -18.18 -11.25
CA SER A 81 13.04 -18.16 -9.90
C SER A 81 13.08 -16.75 -9.33
N GLN A 82 12.07 -16.42 -8.56
CA GLN A 82 11.95 -15.14 -7.89
C GLN A 82 11.39 -15.35 -6.48
N LYS A 83 11.96 -14.61 -5.53
CA LYS A 83 11.42 -14.53 -4.18
C LYS A 83 11.40 -13.08 -3.73
N THR A 84 10.23 -12.61 -3.27
CA THR A 84 10.08 -11.27 -2.72
C THR A 84 9.34 -11.31 -1.39
N GLN A 85 9.74 -10.42 -0.49
CA GLN A 85 9.16 -10.29 0.84
C GLN A 85 8.89 -8.81 1.14
N GLU A 86 7.80 -8.56 1.86
CA GLU A 86 7.43 -7.24 2.37
C GLU A 86 6.91 -7.39 3.79
N LYS A 87 7.35 -6.50 4.68
CA LYS A 87 6.91 -6.46 6.07
C LYS A 87 6.40 -5.07 6.39
N THR A 88 5.24 -5.04 7.05
CA THR A 88 4.61 -3.81 7.51
C THR A 88 4.27 -3.94 8.99
N ILE A 89 4.59 -2.91 9.75
CA ILE A 89 4.23 -2.79 11.17
C ILE A 89 3.49 -1.47 11.35
N ALA A 90 2.37 -1.47 12.06
CA ALA A 90 1.64 -0.24 12.34
C ALA A 90 1.15 -0.17 13.78
N PHE A 91 1.23 1.04 14.35
CA PHE A 91 0.61 1.43 15.60
C PHE A 91 -0.53 2.39 15.28
N LEU A 92 -1.67 2.16 15.93
CA LEU A 92 -2.91 2.90 15.68
C LEU A 92 -3.42 3.47 17.00
N GLY A 93 -3.86 4.71 16.95
CA GLY A 93 -4.58 5.34 18.05
C GLY A 93 -5.75 6.14 17.50
N ARG A 94 -6.90 6.06 18.16
CA ARG A 94 -8.09 6.86 17.83
C ARG A 94 -8.82 7.26 19.10
N ILE A 95 -9.27 8.50 19.14
CA ILE A 95 -10.18 9.01 20.15
C ILE A 95 -11.40 9.60 19.45
N ASN A 96 -12.59 9.18 19.86
CA ASN A 96 -13.83 9.81 19.50
C ASN A 96 -14.40 10.44 20.76
N TYR A 97 -14.80 11.68 20.65
CA TYR A 97 -15.43 12.44 21.72
C TYR A 97 -16.76 12.99 21.21
N ASN A 98 -17.82 12.73 21.95
CA ASN A 98 -19.14 13.25 21.69
C ASN A 98 -19.58 14.08 22.91
N TRP A 99 -19.91 15.35 22.67
CA TRP A 99 -20.46 16.24 23.65
C TRP A 99 -21.95 16.47 23.39
N ASN A 100 -22.78 15.87 24.22
CA ASN A 100 -24.23 16.02 24.26
C ASN A 100 -24.92 15.87 22.87
N ASP A 101 -24.36 15.03 22.02
CA ASP A 101 -24.78 14.87 20.61
C ASP A 101 -24.81 16.17 19.77
N ILE A 102 -24.21 17.26 20.27
CA ILE A 102 -24.10 18.55 19.59
C ILE A 102 -22.77 18.65 18.86
N PHE A 103 -21.66 18.34 19.55
CA PHE A 103 -20.33 18.37 18.96
C PHE A 103 -19.69 17.00 19.02
N LEU A 104 -19.18 16.57 17.86
CA LEU A 104 -18.48 15.31 17.72
C LEU A 104 -17.07 15.60 17.21
N PHE A 105 -16.06 15.03 17.88
CA PHE A 105 -14.67 15.14 17.48
C PHE A 105 -14.06 13.75 17.35
N THR A 106 -13.24 13.56 16.33
CA THR A 106 -12.43 12.37 16.15
C THR A 106 -11.00 12.78 15.87
N GLY A 107 -10.06 12.23 16.61
CA GLY A 107 -8.64 12.29 16.31
C GLY A 107 -8.09 10.90 16.12
N SER A 108 -7.24 10.69 15.12
CA SER A 108 -6.54 9.43 14.94
C SER A 108 -5.11 9.63 14.46
N LEU A 109 -4.26 8.69 14.83
CA LEU A 109 -2.86 8.65 14.45
C LEU A 109 -2.52 7.22 14.04
N ARG A 110 -1.91 7.07 12.86
CA ARG A 110 -1.28 5.84 12.39
C ARG A 110 0.22 6.10 12.24
N HIS A 111 1.03 5.30 12.91
CA HIS A 111 2.47 5.28 12.75
C HIS A 111 2.85 3.94 12.16
N GLU A 112 3.36 3.94 10.92
CA GLU A 112 3.56 2.74 10.13
C GLU A 112 4.96 2.67 9.55
N GLY A 113 5.58 1.50 9.66
CA GLY A 113 6.85 1.17 9.03
C GLY A 113 6.68 0.08 7.97
N ASN A 114 7.30 0.28 6.81
CA ASN A 114 7.28 -0.70 5.73
C ASN A 114 8.70 -0.95 5.20
N SER A 115 9.03 -2.23 4.97
CA SER A 115 10.36 -2.67 4.55
C SER A 115 10.76 -2.23 3.14
N LYS A 116 9.83 -1.74 2.30
CA LYS A 116 10.11 -1.29 0.92
C LYS A 116 10.90 0.01 0.84
N PHE A 117 10.77 0.85 1.85
CA PHE A 117 11.38 2.18 1.88
C PHE A 117 12.86 2.16 2.22
N GLY A 118 13.52 3.28 1.95
CA GLY A 118 14.91 3.52 2.33
C GLY A 118 15.15 3.31 3.83
N VAL A 119 16.40 3.04 4.22
CA VAL A 119 16.74 2.63 5.59
C VAL A 119 16.28 3.63 6.64
N ASP A 120 16.39 4.93 6.33
CA ASP A 120 16.02 6.03 7.24
C ASP A 120 14.58 6.54 7.02
N HIS A 121 13.85 6.01 6.02
CA HIS A 121 12.53 6.46 5.62
C HIS A 121 11.43 5.41 5.74
N LYS A 122 11.71 4.31 6.43
CA LYS A 122 10.75 3.20 6.60
C LYS A 122 9.48 3.60 7.31
N TRP A 123 9.55 4.58 8.23
CA TRP A 123 8.44 4.97 9.07
C TRP A 123 7.72 6.21 8.56
N GLY A 124 6.40 6.13 8.50
CA GLY A 124 5.51 7.25 8.20
C GLY A 124 4.51 7.48 9.34
N THR A 125 4.13 8.74 9.54
CA THR A 125 3.14 9.15 10.54
C THR A 125 1.98 9.84 9.82
N PHE A 126 0.77 9.35 10.05
CA PHE A 126 -0.43 9.72 9.32
C PHE A 126 -1.53 10.16 10.31
N PRO A 127 -1.56 11.46 10.67
CA PRO A 127 -2.61 12.01 11.51
C PRO A 127 -3.90 12.23 10.73
N ALA A 128 -5.04 12.10 11.41
CA ALA A 128 -6.32 12.58 10.91
C ALA A 128 -7.16 13.14 12.05
N ALA A 129 -7.95 14.16 11.76
CA ALA A 129 -8.87 14.79 12.69
C ALA A 129 -10.17 15.16 11.99
N SER A 130 -11.29 15.04 12.69
CA SER A 130 -12.56 15.52 12.21
C SER A 130 -13.37 16.17 13.35
N ALA A 131 -14.19 17.14 12.98
CA ALA A 131 -15.16 17.79 13.84
C ALA A 131 -16.51 17.84 13.15
N ALA A 132 -17.57 17.58 13.89
CA ALA A 132 -18.93 17.76 13.40
C ALA A 132 -19.76 18.53 14.43
N TRP A 133 -20.59 19.43 13.91
CA TRP A 133 -21.51 20.21 14.70
C TRP A 133 -22.95 19.96 14.22
N ARG A 134 -23.76 19.37 15.10
CA ARG A 134 -25.16 19.12 14.83
C ARG A 134 -25.98 20.36 15.21
N MET A 135 -26.16 21.22 14.23
CA MET A 135 -26.87 22.50 14.40
C MET A 135 -28.38 22.31 14.70
N SER A 136 -28.97 21.21 14.24
CA SER A 136 -30.39 20.87 14.51
C SER A 136 -30.73 20.80 16.00
N LYS A 137 -29.72 20.58 16.89
CA LYS A 137 -29.89 20.60 18.35
C LYS A 137 -29.96 22.02 18.96
N LEU A 138 -29.79 23.07 18.15
CA LEU A 138 -29.94 24.43 18.62
C LEU A 138 -31.43 24.79 18.72
N PRO A 139 -31.86 25.57 19.73
CA PRO A 139 -33.28 25.93 19.94
C PRO A 139 -33.97 26.59 18.73
N VAL A 140 -33.18 27.27 17.89
CA VAL A 140 -33.70 27.92 16.66
C VAL A 140 -34.20 26.90 15.63
N PHE A 141 -33.53 25.74 15.54
CA PHE A 141 -33.90 24.69 14.57
C PHE A 141 -34.83 23.64 15.19
N GLU A 142 -34.68 23.34 16.48
CA GLU A 142 -35.47 22.34 17.19
C GLU A 142 -36.98 22.62 17.12
N ASN A 143 -37.36 23.90 17.06
CA ASN A 143 -38.77 24.34 16.99
C ASN A 143 -39.22 24.73 15.57
N SER A 144 -38.40 24.54 14.54
CA SER A 144 -38.69 25.03 13.18
C SER A 144 -39.71 24.18 12.43
N GLY A 145 -39.96 22.92 12.83
CA GLY A 145 -40.82 21.96 12.12
C GLY A 145 -40.41 21.66 10.68
N MET A 146 -39.34 22.32 10.21
CA MET A 146 -38.82 22.20 8.83
C MET A 146 -37.48 21.47 8.76
N VAL A 147 -36.67 21.56 9.82
CA VAL A 147 -35.31 20.97 9.90
C VAL A 147 -35.30 19.83 10.89
N ASP A 148 -35.19 18.61 10.41
CA ASP A 148 -35.11 17.40 11.26
C ASP A 148 -33.68 17.12 11.71
N ASP A 149 -32.69 17.21 10.79
CA ASP A 149 -31.25 17.16 11.12
C ASP A 149 -30.47 18.12 10.22
N LEU A 150 -29.51 18.81 10.82
CA LEU A 150 -28.57 19.69 10.12
C LEU A 150 -27.23 19.59 10.80
N LYS A 151 -26.24 19.10 10.06
CA LYS A 151 -24.90 18.84 10.60
C LYS A 151 -23.81 19.38 9.68
N LEU A 152 -22.96 20.23 10.21
CA LEU A 152 -21.75 20.71 9.56
C LEU A 152 -20.57 19.79 9.94
N ARG A 153 -19.79 19.39 8.96
CA ARG A 153 -18.61 18.49 9.13
C ARG A 153 -17.37 19.13 8.56
N PHE A 154 -16.26 18.99 9.28
CA PHE A 154 -14.92 19.28 8.80
C PHE A 154 -14.02 18.09 9.06
N SER A 155 -13.16 17.73 8.10
CA SER A 155 -12.14 16.73 8.32
C SER A 155 -10.84 17.09 7.63
N TYR A 156 -9.75 16.67 8.28
CA TYR A 156 -8.38 16.72 7.79
C TYR A 156 -7.77 15.33 7.95
N GLY A 157 -7.03 14.88 6.96
CA GLY A 157 -6.34 13.60 7.05
C GLY A 157 -5.12 13.54 6.15
N VAL A 158 -4.10 12.85 6.65
CA VAL A 158 -2.92 12.47 5.89
C VAL A 158 -2.93 10.97 5.71
N THR A 159 -2.78 10.51 4.47
CA THR A 159 -2.63 9.09 4.13
C THR A 159 -1.30 8.85 3.46
N GLY A 160 -0.61 7.75 3.82
CA GLY A 160 0.60 7.28 3.17
C GLY A 160 0.28 6.33 2.02
N ARG A 161 1.12 6.37 0.98
CA ARG A 161 1.06 5.43 -0.15
C ARG A 161 2.40 4.74 -0.34
N SER A 162 2.36 3.44 -0.64
CA SER A 162 3.53 2.59 -0.86
C SER A 162 3.37 1.74 -2.13
N GLY A 163 2.68 2.28 -3.15
CA GLY A 163 2.26 1.58 -4.37
C GLY A 163 3.37 1.40 -5.42
N PHE A 164 4.60 1.05 -5.01
CA PHE A 164 5.74 0.79 -5.88
C PHE A 164 6.32 -0.60 -5.62
N ASP A 165 7.20 -1.06 -6.53
CA ASP A 165 7.80 -2.39 -6.47
C ASP A 165 8.75 -2.54 -5.27
N ARG A 166 8.94 -3.79 -4.84
CA ARG A 166 9.83 -4.15 -3.74
C ARG A 166 11.29 -3.99 -4.15
N TYR A 167 12.15 -3.66 -3.18
CA TYR A 167 13.60 -3.58 -3.33
C TYR A 167 14.11 -2.48 -4.29
N ILE A 168 13.29 -1.48 -4.63
CA ILE A 168 13.76 -0.30 -5.39
C ILE A 168 14.76 0.51 -4.58
N SER A 169 14.59 0.54 -3.26
CA SER A 169 15.51 1.22 -2.35
C SER A 169 16.86 0.52 -2.17
N LEU A 170 17.05 -0.69 -2.73
CA LEU A 170 18.26 -1.49 -2.54
C LEU A 170 19.06 -1.62 -3.84
N ALA A 171 20.38 -1.69 -3.72
CA ALA A 171 21.23 -2.10 -4.82
C ALA A 171 20.97 -3.57 -5.16
N LYS A 172 20.68 -3.84 -6.42
CA LYS A 172 20.51 -5.19 -6.97
C LYS A 172 21.67 -5.52 -7.87
N TYR A 173 22.05 -6.79 -7.92
CA TYR A 173 22.99 -7.30 -8.89
C TYR A 173 22.24 -8.10 -9.96
N SER A 174 22.65 -7.93 -11.20
CA SER A 174 22.15 -8.70 -12.36
C SER A 174 23.30 -9.38 -13.07
N GLY A 175 23.01 -10.48 -13.74
CA GLY A 175 23.97 -11.12 -14.62
C GLY A 175 24.26 -10.24 -15.83
N TYR A 176 25.52 -9.92 -16.05
CA TYR A 176 26.01 -9.16 -17.19
C TYR A 176 26.99 -10.00 -17.97
N GLY A 177 26.64 -10.37 -19.21
CA GLY A 177 27.53 -11.01 -20.14
C GLY A 177 28.30 -12.21 -19.58
N GLU A 178 29.26 -12.68 -20.33
CA GLU A 178 30.16 -13.76 -19.92
C GLU A 178 31.61 -13.29 -20.10
N TYR A 179 32.48 -13.72 -19.23
CA TYR A 179 33.93 -13.53 -19.35
C TYR A 179 34.67 -14.87 -19.33
N TYR A 180 35.79 -14.94 -20.06
CA TYR A 180 36.59 -16.14 -20.12
C TYR A 180 37.64 -16.15 -18.99
N SER A 181 37.71 -17.26 -18.28
CA SER A 181 38.74 -17.56 -17.28
C SER A 181 39.58 -18.72 -17.77
N ASP A 182 40.91 -18.59 -17.75
CA ASP A 182 41.82 -19.66 -18.15
C ASP A 182 41.67 -20.93 -17.32
N GLN A 183 41.19 -20.79 -16.07
CA GLN A 183 41.03 -21.91 -15.14
C GLN A 183 39.64 -22.57 -15.24
N PHE A 184 38.60 -21.79 -15.52
CA PHE A 184 37.20 -22.24 -15.40
C PHE A 184 36.40 -22.11 -16.70
N GLY A 185 36.99 -21.59 -17.79
CA GLY A 185 36.27 -21.32 -19.03
C GLY A 185 35.39 -20.10 -18.95
N TRP A 186 34.26 -20.10 -19.69
CA TRP A 186 33.30 -19.02 -19.71
C TRP A 186 32.50 -18.95 -18.39
N LEU A 187 32.54 -17.80 -17.74
CA LEU A 187 31.85 -17.52 -16.48
C LEU A 187 30.88 -16.34 -16.64
N GLN A 188 29.75 -16.42 -15.94
CA GLN A 188 28.78 -15.36 -15.88
C GLN A 188 29.32 -14.14 -15.10
N GLY A 189 29.31 -12.98 -15.72
CA GLY A 189 29.60 -11.71 -15.06
C GLY A 189 28.40 -11.20 -14.27
N TYR A 190 28.64 -10.48 -13.19
CA TYR A 190 27.62 -9.81 -12.40
C TYR A 190 27.97 -8.33 -12.21
N GLY A 191 26.96 -7.48 -12.28
CA GLY A 191 27.10 -6.04 -12.08
C GLY A 191 25.84 -5.41 -11.47
N PRO A 192 25.86 -4.09 -11.19
CA PRO A 192 24.68 -3.39 -10.72
C PRO A 192 23.51 -3.58 -11.68
N GLY A 193 22.33 -3.92 -11.17
CA GLY A 193 21.13 -4.23 -11.94
C GLY A 193 20.04 -3.16 -11.87
N ASN A 194 20.27 -2.10 -11.10
CA ASN A 194 19.36 -0.97 -10.96
C ASN A 194 20.10 0.28 -10.46
N ASN A 195 19.45 1.43 -10.52
CA ASN A 195 19.83 2.62 -9.79
C ASN A 195 19.08 2.60 -8.44
N PRO A 196 19.72 2.30 -7.30
CA PRO A 196 19.02 2.22 -6.02
C PRO A 196 18.62 3.61 -5.55
N ASN A 197 17.40 3.74 -5.00
CA ASN A 197 16.96 4.96 -4.34
C ASN A 197 16.93 4.76 -2.82
N TYR A 198 18.04 5.09 -2.15
CA TYR A 198 18.17 4.94 -0.69
C TYR A 198 17.29 5.92 0.09
N ASP A 199 16.89 7.04 -0.53
CA ASP A 199 16.07 8.09 0.07
C ASP A 199 14.57 7.90 -0.24
N LEU A 200 14.18 6.73 -0.74
CA LEU A 200 12.79 6.41 -1.06
C LEU A 200 11.91 6.51 0.19
N ALA A 201 11.03 7.51 0.21
CA ALA A 201 10.18 7.87 1.34
C ALA A 201 8.69 7.71 1.01
N TRP A 202 7.83 7.82 2.03
CA TRP A 202 6.38 7.74 1.89
C TRP A 202 5.82 8.88 1.03
N GLU A 203 5.12 8.55 -0.03
CA GLU A 203 4.22 9.48 -0.69
C GLU A 203 3.06 9.79 0.26
N LYS A 204 2.72 11.07 0.41
CA LYS A 204 1.67 11.54 1.32
C LYS A 204 0.56 12.21 0.54
N GLN A 205 -0.68 11.84 0.83
CA GLN A 205 -1.85 12.55 0.36
C GLN A 205 -2.51 13.27 1.53
N ILE A 206 -2.58 14.60 1.44
CA ILE A 206 -3.24 15.45 2.42
C ILE A 206 -4.63 15.76 1.88
N SER A 207 -5.64 15.55 2.71
CA SER A 207 -7.04 15.77 2.34
C SER A 207 -7.72 16.68 3.33
N TYR A 208 -8.48 17.63 2.82
CA TYR A 208 -9.40 18.49 3.57
C TYR A 208 -10.80 18.27 3.02
N ASN A 209 -11.79 18.13 3.89
CA ASN A 209 -13.18 18.04 3.50
C ASN A 209 -14.03 18.92 4.40
N LEU A 210 -14.96 19.67 3.80
CA LEU A 210 -16.03 20.41 4.45
C LEU A 210 -17.36 19.88 3.91
N GLY A 211 -18.24 19.41 4.80
CA GLY A 211 -19.51 18.81 4.42
C GLY A 211 -20.67 19.35 5.23
N ILE A 212 -21.84 19.37 4.61
CA ILE A 212 -23.12 19.67 5.25
C ILE A 212 -24.06 18.51 4.98
N ASP A 213 -24.57 17.87 6.06
CA ASP A 213 -25.65 16.90 5.97
C ASP A 213 -26.95 17.58 6.39
N TYR A 214 -28.02 17.32 5.67
CA TYR A 214 -29.36 17.89 5.98
C TYR A 214 -30.46 16.84 5.82
N THR A 215 -31.45 16.95 6.69
CA THR A 215 -32.73 16.22 6.63
C THR A 215 -33.83 17.19 6.96
N LEU A 216 -34.82 17.32 6.07
CA LEU A 216 -35.85 18.36 6.10
C LEU A 216 -37.23 17.75 5.87
N PHE A 217 -38.29 18.48 6.34
CA PHE A 217 -39.68 18.19 6.05
C PHE A 217 -40.14 16.80 6.48
N GLU A 218 -39.95 16.45 7.76
CA GLU A 218 -40.31 15.14 8.31
C GLU A 218 -39.58 14.00 7.54
N SER A 219 -38.28 14.20 7.26
CA SER A 219 -37.42 13.25 6.54
C SER A 219 -37.82 13.00 5.07
N ARG A 220 -38.59 13.88 4.46
CA ARG A 220 -38.95 13.78 3.03
C ARG A 220 -37.84 14.19 2.09
N LEU A 221 -36.93 15.04 2.54
CA LEU A 221 -35.76 15.48 1.78
C LEU A 221 -34.53 15.33 2.64
N SER A 222 -33.57 14.52 2.18
CA SER A 222 -32.26 14.35 2.82
C SER A 222 -31.16 14.37 1.79
N GLY A 223 -29.97 14.85 2.20
CA GLY A 223 -28.81 14.87 1.32
C GLY A 223 -27.56 15.36 2.03
N SER A 224 -26.46 15.33 1.29
CA SER A 224 -25.18 15.89 1.72
C SER A 224 -24.52 16.67 0.60
N LEU A 225 -23.77 17.71 0.97
CA LEU A 225 -22.90 18.48 0.09
C LEU A 225 -21.50 18.43 0.68
N ASP A 226 -20.53 18.03 -0.13
CA ASP A 226 -19.14 17.92 0.28
C ASP A 226 -18.22 18.70 -0.65
N PHE A 227 -17.34 19.52 -0.06
CA PHE A 227 -16.24 20.17 -0.74
C PHE A 227 -14.93 19.59 -0.23
N PHE A 228 -14.08 19.10 -1.14
CA PHE A 228 -12.81 18.52 -0.74
C PHE A 228 -11.65 19.06 -1.58
N ILE A 229 -10.49 19.13 -0.94
CA ILE A 229 -9.21 19.43 -1.57
C ILE A 229 -8.27 18.27 -1.20
N ARG A 230 -7.55 17.76 -2.19
CA ARG A 230 -6.52 16.75 -2.00
C ARG A 230 -5.21 17.25 -2.60
N ASP A 231 -4.14 17.14 -1.82
CA ASP A 231 -2.81 17.54 -2.22
C ASP A 231 -1.84 16.37 -2.04
N GLY A 232 -1.04 16.08 -3.07
CA GLY A 232 -0.03 15.02 -3.05
C GLY A 232 1.34 15.62 -2.76
N LYS A 233 2.05 15.07 -1.78
CA LYS A 233 3.44 15.40 -1.47
C LYS A 233 4.33 14.19 -1.61
N ASP A 234 5.58 14.42 -1.99
CA ASP A 234 6.60 13.39 -2.15
C ASP A 234 6.13 12.27 -3.12
N VAL A 235 5.50 12.69 -4.24
CA VAL A 235 4.90 11.76 -5.21
C VAL A 235 5.99 10.91 -5.85
N ILE A 236 5.79 9.59 -5.81
CA ILE A 236 6.72 8.62 -6.37
C ILE A 236 6.35 8.35 -7.82
N GLY A 237 7.33 8.44 -8.71
CA GLY A 237 7.18 8.15 -10.15
C GLY A 237 8.49 7.67 -10.76
N ASP A 238 8.37 7.05 -11.92
CA ASP A 238 9.52 6.62 -12.70
C ASP A 238 10.02 7.78 -13.57
N TYR A 239 11.29 8.09 -13.45
CA TYR A 239 11.94 9.13 -14.24
C TYR A 239 13.13 8.55 -14.99
N LYS A 240 13.23 8.88 -16.28
CA LYS A 240 14.44 8.59 -17.05
C LYS A 240 15.57 9.49 -16.61
N VAL A 241 16.72 8.90 -16.35
CA VAL A 241 17.92 9.60 -15.90
C VAL A 241 19.02 9.52 -16.96
N PRO A 242 19.91 10.54 -17.07
CA PRO A 242 20.97 10.53 -18.05
C PRO A 242 22.05 9.50 -17.72
N LEU A 243 22.64 8.93 -18.77
CA LEU A 243 23.81 8.09 -18.72
C LEU A 243 25.03 8.87 -19.26
N PRO A 244 26.15 9.06 -18.55
CA PRO A 244 26.34 8.93 -17.10
C PRO A 244 25.73 10.11 -16.33
N PRO A 245 25.64 10.18 -14.98
CA PRO A 245 26.38 9.31 -14.05
C PRO A 245 25.64 8.03 -13.59
N TYR A 246 24.38 7.88 -14.03
CA TYR A 246 23.61 6.69 -13.66
C TYR A 246 24.02 5.49 -14.53
N LEU A 247 23.77 4.28 -14.04
CA LEU A 247 24.12 3.04 -14.74
C LEU A 247 22.97 2.49 -15.60
N HIS A 248 21.74 2.89 -15.29
CA HIS A 248 20.51 2.50 -15.99
C HIS A 248 19.64 3.74 -16.25
N GLU A 249 18.86 3.74 -17.38
CA GLU A 249 17.86 4.76 -17.70
C GLU A 249 16.60 4.65 -16.83
#